data_d404bb23652666dea10897468addb75e
#
_entry.id   d404bb23652666dea10897468addb75e
#
_cell.length_a   1.000
_cell.length_b   1.000
_cell.length_c   1.000
_cell.angle_alpha   90.00
_cell.angle_beta   90.00
_cell.angle_gamma   90.00
#
_symmetry.space_group_name_H-M   'P 1'
#
loop_
_entity.id
_entity.type
_entity.pdbx_description
1 polymer ?
#
loop_
_entity_poly.entity_id
_entity_poly.type
_entity_poly.pdbx_seq_one_letter_code
_entity_poly.pdbx_strand_id
1 'polypeptide(L)'
;TGTVTDIDGNFSLNAPAGAKLEITYIGMQSKTAKASSNMKIVLDADNHSLDDVVVVAYGTAKRQSITGSVTAVDSKEIENRITTSVTGALEGAAPGVQVNSSYGEPGAAPSIHIRGVGSLVSGADQPLYVVDGAAFDGNISELNPNDIESMSVLKDAASAALYGNRAANGVILITTKRAKYGIKPTINLQINNGVYTRGIGEYERLGADQWMEASWLAMKNFAMSGSMGLDATAAAQYATTHLISDYVKRNIYNAKDDALFDANGKLIASRLPGYDDLDWQDGVERTGHRQEYNVSGAVSGEKFNVYASAGYLNEKGYTKNSAFERFTGRINSKFTPSKWFEGGINLSANVSNRQFNDNASGNAYANPFYITRYMAPVYPMYMHNADGSYALDENGEKQFDVTSEYLSNRNIAYEMTADKDKTRRAVIDAQVYGKINLPYNFSVMVKANGNNSTSNRQTYNNPNIGDGAANNGRLTSYAYQYATYTAQELLTWNQSFGKHNVDILAGHENYSWERKLTRGMNTNMAVSGNL
;
A
#
# COMPACT_ATOMS: atom_id res chain seq x y z
N THR A 1 -14.87 38.67 -36.64
CA THR A 1 -16.27 38.30 -36.35
C THR A 1 -16.42 36.80 -36.40
N GLY A 2 -17.05 36.20 -35.41
CA GLY A 2 -17.30 34.77 -35.29
C GLY A 2 -18.78 34.53 -34.94
N THR A 3 -19.27 33.32 -35.19
CA THR A 3 -20.57 32.84 -34.78
C THR A 3 -20.45 31.41 -34.26
N VAL A 4 -21.46 30.92 -33.55
CA VAL A 4 -21.55 29.54 -33.05
C VAL A 4 -22.75 28.91 -33.70
N THR A 5 -22.71 27.61 -33.97
CA THR A 5 -23.86 26.84 -34.48
C THR A 5 -24.94 26.69 -33.40
N ASP A 6 -26.20 26.63 -33.83
CA ASP A 6 -27.30 26.16 -32.99
C ASP A 6 -27.25 24.63 -32.76
N ILE A 7 -28.23 24.10 -32.02
CA ILE A 7 -28.31 22.68 -31.68
C ILE A 7 -28.48 21.77 -32.94
N ASP A 8 -29.01 22.31 -34.03
CA ASP A 8 -29.20 21.61 -35.29
C ASP A 8 -28.01 21.79 -36.26
N GLY A 9 -26.97 22.51 -35.84
CA GLY A 9 -25.77 22.76 -36.63
C GLY A 9 -25.88 23.93 -37.59
N ASN A 10 -26.94 24.73 -37.55
CA ASN A 10 -27.10 25.89 -38.40
C ASN A 10 -26.32 27.08 -37.86
N PHE A 11 -25.74 27.87 -38.75
CA PHE A 11 -25.05 29.10 -38.40
C PHE A 11 -25.40 30.25 -39.38
N SER A 12 -25.28 31.45 -38.88
CA SER A 12 -25.39 32.67 -39.70
C SER A 12 -24.20 33.58 -39.38
N LEU A 13 -23.47 33.99 -40.41
CA LEU A 13 -22.31 34.85 -40.27
C LEU A 13 -22.30 35.90 -41.37
N ASN A 14 -22.20 37.17 -41.01
CA ASN A 14 -22.06 38.25 -41.96
C ASN A 14 -20.59 38.43 -42.34
N ALA A 15 -20.18 37.98 -43.52
CA ALA A 15 -18.83 38.03 -44.04
C ALA A 15 -18.81 38.40 -45.52
N PRO A 16 -17.76 39.10 -46.00
CA PRO A 16 -17.61 39.35 -47.45
C PRO A 16 -17.54 38.04 -48.23
N ALA A 17 -18.14 38.03 -49.44
CA ALA A 17 -18.06 36.86 -50.30
C ALA A 17 -16.60 36.47 -50.57
N GLY A 18 -16.27 35.19 -50.39
CA GLY A 18 -14.92 34.66 -50.56
C GLY A 18 -13.99 34.86 -49.36
N ALA A 19 -14.43 35.47 -48.27
CA ALA A 19 -13.64 35.55 -47.02
C ALA A 19 -13.29 34.16 -46.52
N LYS A 20 -12.10 34.01 -45.95
CA LYS A 20 -11.62 32.76 -45.38
C LYS A 20 -12.28 32.54 -44.01
N LEU A 21 -13.07 31.49 -43.90
CA LEU A 21 -13.70 31.06 -42.64
C LEU A 21 -12.89 29.90 -42.08
N GLU A 22 -12.59 29.95 -40.81
CA GLU A 22 -12.02 28.83 -40.04
C GLU A 22 -13.12 28.25 -39.17
N ILE A 23 -13.38 26.98 -39.33
CA ILE A 23 -14.41 26.23 -38.61
C ILE A 23 -13.73 25.24 -37.69
N THR A 24 -14.03 25.33 -36.39
CA THR A 24 -13.47 24.46 -35.37
C THR A 24 -14.59 23.89 -34.52
N TYR A 25 -14.46 22.60 -34.18
CA TYR A 25 -15.33 21.94 -33.23
C TYR A 25 -14.52 20.94 -32.41
N ILE A 26 -14.87 20.76 -31.13
CA ILE A 26 -14.16 19.84 -30.23
C ILE A 26 -14.28 18.40 -30.76
N GLY A 27 -13.14 17.74 -30.99
CA GLY A 27 -13.09 16.38 -31.55
C GLY A 27 -13.19 16.29 -33.07
N MET A 28 -13.17 17.43 -33.79
CA MET A 28 -13.18 17.48 -35.26
C MET A 28 -11.94 18.23 -35.78
N GLN A 29 -11.49 17.85 -36.99
CA GLN A 29 -10.40 18.57 -37.66
C GLN A 29 -10.84 19.97 -38.07
N SER A 30 -10.02 20.99 -37.77
CA SER A 30 -10.27 22.36 -38.21
C SER A 30 -10.32 22.44 -39.73
N LYS A 31 -11.37 23.01 -40.27
CA LYS A 31 -11.55 23.15 -41.72
C LYS A 31 -11.60 24.61 -42.12
N THR A 32 -10.93 24.92 -43.19
CA THR A 32 -10.98 26.27 -43.78
C THR A 32 -11.84 26.24 -45.02
N ALA A 33 -12.82 27.16 -45.12
CA ALA A 33 -13.70 27.30 -46.28
C ALA A 33 -13.83 28.78 -46.72
N LYS A 34 -14.10 29.04 -48.00
CA LYS A 34 -14.40 30.39 -48.48
C LYS A 34 -15.88 30.70 -48.24
N ALA A 35 -16.19 31.86 -47.71
CA ALA A 35 -17.56 32.29 -47.46
C ALA A 35 -18.41 32.33 -48.74
N SER A 36 -19.53 31.64 -48.72
CA SER A 36 -20.57 31.67 -49.79
C SER A 36 -21.94 31.51 -49.15
N SER A 37 -23.01 31.87 -49.89
CA SER A 37 -24.38 31.66 -49.40
C SER A 37 -24.75 30.17 -49.33
N ASN A 38 -25.47 29.78 -48.27
CA ASN A 38 -26.00 28.41 -48.04
C ASN A 38 -24.92 27.30 -48.02
N MET A 39 -23.83 27.51 -47.32
CA MET A 39 -22.75 26.53 -47.19
C MET A 39 -23.17 25.36 -46.32
N LYS A 40 -22.88 24.13 -46.80
CA LYS A 40 -22.86 22.94 -45.97
C LYS A 40 -21.39 22.53 -45.74
N ILE A 41 -20.95 22.57 -44.48
CA ILE A 41 -19.59 22.23 -44.11
C ILE A 41 -19.64 20.93 -43.31
N VAL A 42 -18.95 19.92 -43.79
CA VAL A 42 -18.76 18.65 -43.09
C VAL A 42 -17.37 18.70 -42.50
N LEU A 43 -17.30 18.58 -41.20
CA LEU A 43 -16.06 18.39 -40.48
C LEU A 43 -15.74 16.90 -40.40
N ASP A 44 -14.52 16.55 -40.63
CA ASP A 44 -14.03 15.20 -40.48
C ASP A 44 -13.68 15.01 -38.98
N ALA A 45 -14.01 13.86 -38.41
CA ALA A 45 -13.64 13.54 -37.05
C ALA A 45 -12.12 13.67 -36.92
N ASP A 46 -11.67 14.36 -35.89
CA ASP A 46 -10.26 14.39 -35.55
C ASP A 46 -9.90 12.99 -34.99
N ASN A 47 -9.68 12.07 -35.93
CA ASN A 47 -9.13 10.73 -35.65
C ASN A 47 -7.64 10.81 -35.32
N HIS A 48 -7.13 11.94 -34.80
CA HIS A 48 -6.05 11.85 -33.91
C HIS A 48 -6.59 11.11 -32.68
N SER A 49 -6.70 9.77 -32.78
CA SER A 49 -6.39 8.93 -31.64
C SER A 49 -5.12 9.55 -31.12
N LEU A 50 -5.14 10.11 -29.94
CA LEU A 50 -3.93 10.37 -29.17
C LEU A 50 -3.18 9.06 -29.32
N ASP A 51 -2.15 9.05 -30.18
CA ASP A 51 -1.28 7.89 -30.34
C ASP A 51 -0.89 7.56 -28.91
N ASP A 52 -1.44 6.47 -28.36
CA ASP A 52 -1.19 6.04 -26.98
C ASP A 52 0.32 5.87 -26.85
N VAL A 53 0.97 6.94 -26.43
CA VAL A 53 2.41 6.97 -26.24
C VAL A 53 2.68 6.34 -24.89
N VAL A 54 3.33 5.21 -24.90
CA VAL A 54 3.73 4.48 -23.71
C VAL A 54 5.16 4.85 -23.39
N VAL A 55 5.43 5.14 -22.13
CA VAL A 55 6.80 5.31 -21.63
C VAL A 55 7.48 3.95 -21.70
N VAL A 56 8.61 3.91 -22.38
CA VAL A 56 9.49 2.75 -22.45
C VAL A 56 10.87 3.18 -21.95
N ALA A 57 11.64 2.27 -21.43
CA ALA A 57 12.94 2.42 -20.80
C ALA A 57 13.56 3.85 -20.79
N TYR A 58 14.11 4.33 -21.88
CA TYR A 58 14.78 5.64 -21.97
C TYR A 58 14.07 6.61 -22.92
N GLY A 59 12.77 6.39 -23.19
CA GLY A 59 12.02 7.24 -24.12
C GLY A 59 10.53 6.95 -24.09
N THR A 60 9.85 7.40 -25.12
CA THR A 60 8.44 7.13 -25.36
C THR A 60 8.28 6.47 -26.72
N ALA A 61 7.45 5.46 -26.81
CA ALA A 61 7.14 4.80 -28.07
C ALA A 61 5.62 4.76 -28.28
N LYS A 62 5.19 4.79 -29.54
CA LYS A 62 3.77 4.54 -29.85
C LYS A 62 3.41 3.12 -29.44
N ARG A 63 2.28 2.93 -28.79
CA ARG A 63 1.80 1.61 -28.35
C ARG A 63 1.82 0.57 -29.47
N GLN A 64 1.50 1.00 -30.69
CA GLN A 64 1.50 0.15 -31.89
C GLN A 64 2.90 -0.28 -32.34
N SER A 65 3.95 0.47 -31.98
CA SER A 65 5.34 0.15 -32.35
C SER A 65 6.07 -0.70 -31.30
N ILE A 66 5.42 -1.01 -30.16
CA ILE A 66 6.00 -1.83 -29.10
C ILE A 66 5.73 -3.29 -29.42
N THR A 67 6.77 -4.04 -29.71
CA THR A 67 6.69 -5.50 -29.97
C THR A 67 6.55 -6.32 -28.69
N GLY A 68 6.74 -5.71 -27.51
CA GLY A 68 6.68 -6.35 -26.21
C GLY A 68 5.31 -6.26 -25.54
N SER A 69 5.09 -7.10 -24.51
CA SER A 69 3.89 -7.08 -23.67
C SER A 69 3.97 -5.96 -22.63
N VAL A 70 3.40 -4.80 -22.95
CA VAL A 70 3.33 -3.64 -22.06
C VAL A 70 1.88 -3.37 -21.69
N THR A 71 1.63 -3.14 -20.40
CA THR A 71 0.34 -2.66 -19.90
C THR A 71 0.53 -1.28 -19.29
N ALA A 72 -0.27 -0.31 -19.74
CA ALA A 72 -0.29 1.04 -19.19
C ALA A 72 -1.58 1.24 -18.36
N VAL A 73 -1.42 1.90 -17.21
CA VAL A 73 -2.50 2.33 -16.30
C VAL A 73 -2.40 3.84 -16.21
N ASP A 74 -3.47 4.54 -16.48
CA ASP A 74 -3.50 6.01 -16.52
C ASP A 74 -3.81 6.65 -15.15
N SER A 75 -3.68 7.98 -15.07
CA SER A 75 -3.92 8.72 -13.83
C SER A 75 -5.35 8.58 -13.32
N LYS A 76 -6.36 8.50 -14.20
CA LYS A 76 -7.77 8.36 -13.78
C LYS A 76 -8.02 7.01 -13.11
N GLU A 77 -7.44 5.95 -13.63
CA GLU A 77 -7.52 4.61 -13.05
C GLU A 77 -6.85 4.56 -11.69
N ILE A 78 -5.70 5.24 -11.54
CA ILE A 78 -4.96 5.35 -10.28
C ILE A 78 -5.74 6.17 -9.25
N GLU A 79 -6.25 7.34 -9.63
CA GLU A 79 -6.97 8.26 -8.74
C GLU A 79 -8.32 7.72 -8.26
N ASN A 80 -9.01 6.93 -9.09
CA ASN A 80 -10.29 6.31 -8.74
C ASN A 80 -10.15 5.21 -7.69
N ARG A 81 -8.94 4.75 -7.41
CA ARG A 81 -8.66 3.74 -6.39
C ARG A 81 -8.16 4.41 -5.12
N ILE A 82 -8.93 4.28 -4.06
CA ILE A 82 -8.53 4.75 -2.73
C ILE A 82 -7.50 3.76 -2.17
N THR A 83 -6.23 3.96 -2.51
CA THR A 83 -5.11 3.12 -2.05
C THR A 83 -4.03 3.98 -1.41
N THR A 84 -3.34 3.44 -0.42
CA THR A 84 -2.22 4.11 0.25
C THR A 84 -0.93 4.00 -0.58
N SER A 85 -0.80 2.91 -1.34
CA SER A 85 0.38 2.61 -2.16
C SER A 85 0.06 2.72 -3.65
N VAL A 86 0.97 3.33 -4.39
CA VAL A 86 0.92 3.42 -5.87
C VAL A 86 0.75 2.04 -6.50
N THR A 87 1.41 1.02 -5.95
CA THR A 87 1.34 -0.35 -6.46
C THR A 87 0.00 -1.04 -6.22
N GLY A 88 -0.76 -0.62 -5.21
CA GLY A 88 -2.14 -1.08 -5.01
C GLY A 88 -3.06 -0.72 -6.18
N ALA A 89 -2.75 0.34 -6.91
CA ALA A 89 -3.51 0.71 -8.11
C ALA A 89 -3.34 -0.26 -9.29
N LEU A 90 -2.33 -1.13 -9.26
CA LEU A 90 -2.12 -2.18 -10.28
C LEU A 90 -2.98 -3.43 -10.07
N GLU A 91 -3.61 -3.57 -8.89
CA GLU A 91 -4.44 -4.73 -8.56
C GLU A 91 -5.61 -4.86 -9.53
N GLY A 92 -5.65 -5.96 -10.31
CA GLY A 92 -6.67 -6.17 -11.33
C GLY A 92 -6.61 -5.25 -12.56
N ALA A 93 -5.72 -4.24 -12.59
CA ALA A 93 -5.57 -3.31 -13.72
C ALA A 93 -4.61 -3.85 -14.81
N ALA A 94 -3.65 -4.69 -14.42
CA ALA A 94 -2.62 -5.19 -15.32
C ALA A 94 -2.66 -6.72 -15.44
N PRO A 95 -3.10 -7.32 -16.57
CA PRO A 95 -3.06 -8.77 -16.76
C PRO A 95 -1.67 -9.36 -16.57
N GLY A 96 -1.55 -10.46 -15.79
CA GLY A 96 -0.27 -11.11 -15.49
C GLY A 96 0.57 -10.41 -14.42
N VAL A 97 0.00 -9.41 -13.74
CA VAL A 97 0.55 -8.79 -12.53
C VAL A 97 -0.27 -9.26 -11.34
N GLN A 98 0.37 -9.93 -10.41
CA GLN A 98 -0.22 -10.35 -9.16
C GLN A 98 0.18 -9.36 -8.07
N VAL A 99 -0.79 -8.74 -7.45
CA VAL A 99 -0.62 -7.79 -6.34
C VAL A 99 -1.14 -8.47 -5.08
N ASN A 100 -0.30 -8.61 -4.08
CA ASN A 100 -0.63 -9.33 -2.86
C ASN A 100 -0.52 -8.38 -1.65
N SER A 101 -1.65 -7.88 -1.19
CA SER A 101 -1.76 -7.06 0.03
C SER A 101 -2.18 -7.96 1.19
N SER A 102 -1.23 -8.69 1.76
CA SER A 102 -1.50 -9.79 2.69
C SER A 102 -2.20 -9.38 3.98
N TYR A 103 -2.09 -8.12 4.42
CA TYR A 103 -2.62 -7.73 5.74
C TYR A 103 -3.53 -6.50 5.73
N GLY A 104 -3.58 -5.74 4.65
CA GLY A 104 -4.33 -4.48 4.61
C GLY A 104 -3.87 -3.46 5.66
N GLU A 105 -2.64 -3.60 6.17
CA GLU A 105 -2.09 -2.63 7.14
C GLU A 105 -1.80 -1.30 6.46
N PRO A 106 -2.16 -0.19 7.10
CA PRO A 106 -1.83 1.14 6.63
C PRO A 106 -0.34 1.31 6.33
N GLY A 107 -0.02 1.87 5.16
CA GLY A 107 1.37 2.11 4.74
C GLY A 107 2.18 0.87 4.37
N ALA A 108 1.58 -0.32 4.37
CA ALA A 108 2.21 -1.51 3.83
C ALA A 108 2.20 -1.47 2.30
N ALA A 109 3.36 -1.71 1.68
CA ALA A 109 3.43 -1.91 0.24
C ALA A 109 3.01 -3.36 -0.07
N PRO A 110 2.09 -3.60 -1.01
CA PRO A 110 1.79 -4.94 -1.46
C PRO A 110 3.02 -5.55 -2.16
N SER A 111 3.19 -6.87 -2.05
CA SER A 111 4.16 -7.58 -2.86
C SER A 111 3.63 -7.74 -4.29
N ILE A 112 4.49 -7.54 -5.27
CA ILE A 112 4.13 -7.64 -6.68
C ILE A 112 4.95 -8.72 -7.36
N HIS A 113 4.26 -9.59 -8.08
CA HIS A 113 4.88 -10.60 -8.93
C HIS A 113 4.38 -10.42 -10.37
N ILE A 114 5.31 -10.35 -11.32
CA ILE A 114 4.99 -10.26 -12.75
C ILE A 114 5.25 -11.64 -13.37
N ARG A 115 4.17 -12.26 -13.90
CA ARG A 115 4.20 -13.61 -14.47
C ARG A 115 4.62 -14.73 -13.49
N GLY A 116 4.35 -14.52 -12.20
CA GLY A 116 4.61 -15.49 -11.14
C GLY A 116 5.85 -15.19 -10.32
N VAL A 117 6.18 -16.09 -9.40
CA VAL A 117 7.32 -15.98 -8.49
C VAL A 117 8.60 -16.40 -9.22
N GLY A 118 9.53 -15.49 -9.41
CA GLY A 118 10.80 -15.72 -10.12
C GLY A 118 11.94 -16.25 -9.24
N SER A 119 11.83 -16.16 -7.92
CA SER A 119 12.87 -16.56 -6.97
C SER A 119 12.27 -17.08 -5.68
N LEU A 120 12.90 -18.08 -5.06
CA LEU A 120 12.56 -18.56 -3.71
C LEU A 120 13.26 -17.76 -2.60
N VAL A 121 14.17 -16.86 -2.98
CA VAL A 121 14.83 -15.96 -2.04
C VAL A 121 13.91 -14.77 -1.77
N SER A 122 13.56 -14.58 -0.51
CA SER A 122 12.66 -13.49 -0.09
C SER A 122 13.16 -12.13 -0.56
N GLY A 123 12.29 -11.39 -1.27
CA GLY A 123 12.57 -10.07 -1.82
C GLY A 123 13.37 -10.04 -3.13
N ALA A 124 13.91 -11.18 -3.59
CA ALA A 124 14.63 -11.26 -4.87
C ALA A 124 13.70 -11.46 -6.08
N ASP A 125 12.40 -11.56 -5.86
CA ASP A 125 11.34 -11.78 -6.83
C ASP A 125 10.52 -10.51 -7.15
N GLN A 126 10.91 -9.37 -6.56
CA GLN A 126 10.24 -8.09 -6.77
C GLN A 126 10.65 -7.46 -8.12
N PRO A 127 9.72 -6.79 -8.82
CA PRO A 127 10.05 -6.05 -10.03
C PRO A 127 10.93 -4.83 -9.73
N LEU A 128 11.67 -4.39 -10.74
CA LEU A 128 12.38 -3.12 -10.69
C LEU A 128 11.39 -1.95 -10.82
N TYR A 129 11.45 -0.99 -9.91
CA TYR A 129 10.71 0.27 -10.03
C TYR A 129 11.60 1.32 -10.67
N VAL A 130 11.05 2.06 -11.62
CA VAL A 130 11.72 3.18 -12.30
C VAL A 130 10.80 4.39 -12.24
N VAL A 131 11.24 5.46 -11.59
CA VAL A 131 10.48 6.69 -11.44
C VAL A 131 11.12 7.78 -12.31
N ASP A 132 10.36 8.35 -13.24
CA ASP A 132 10.84 9.37 -14.20
C ASP A 132 12.15 8.99 -14.91
N GLY A 133 12.32 7.68 -15.16
CA GLY A 133 13.47 7.12 -15.87
C GLY A 133 14.73 6.94 -15.01
N ALA A 134 14.64 6.99 -13.68
CA ALA A 134 15.69 6.60 -12.76
C ALA A 134 15.24 5.39 -11.91
N ALA A 135 16.15 4.45 -11.66
CA ALA A 135 15.86 3.32 -10.76
C ALA A 135 15.52 3.82 -9.36
N PHE A 136 14.47 3.28 -8.78
CA PHE A 136 13.96 3.67 -7.47
C PHE A 136 14.06 2.48 -6.51
N ASP A 137 14.96 2.59 -5.55
CA ASP A 137 15.21 1.57 -4.53
C ASP A 137 14.53 1.89 -3.19
N GLY A 138 13.69 2.93 -3.16
CA GLY A 138 12.89 3.31 -2.00
C GLY A 138 11.67 2.40 -1.77
N ASN A 139 10.96 2.62 -0.68
CA ASN A 139 9.68 1.98 -0.47
C ASN A 139 8.62 2.67 -1.36
N ILE A 140 8.00 1.91 -2.23
CA ILE A 140 7.03 2.44 -3.20
C ILE A 140 5.78 3.07 -2.53
N SER A 141 5.46 2.72 -1.27
CA SER A 141 4.41 3.37 -0.49
C SER A 141 4.71 4.83 -0.11
N GLU A 142 5.95 5.28 -0.33
CA GLU A 142 6.36 6.67 -0.10
C GLU A 142 5.90 7.62 -1.20
N LEU A 143 5.67 7.09 -2.40
CA LEU A 143 5.12 7.87 -3.49
C LEU A 143 3.64 8.16 -3.25
N ASN A 144 3.23 9.40 -3.51
CA ASN A 144 1.82 9.77 -3.47
C ASN A 144 1.14 9.33 -4.78
N PRO A 145 0.10 8.45 -4.73
CA PRO A 145 -0.63 8.06 -5.93
C PRO A 145 -1.20 9.24 -6.73
N ASN A 146 -1.56 10.33 -6.04
CA ASN A 146 -2.10 11.54 -6.67
C ASN A 146 -1.06 12.32 -7.51
N ASP A 147 0.23 12.03 -7.36
CA ASP A 147 1.31 12.63 -8.16
C ASP A 147 1.66 11.81 -9.42
N ILE A 148 0.99 10.69 -9.65
CA ILE A 148 1.30 9.78 -10.76
C ILE A 148 0.45 10.11 -11.98
N GLU A 149 1.10 10.29 -13.13
CA GLU A 149 0.46 10.47 -14.43
C GLU A 149 0.11 9.12 -15.07
N SER A 150 1.05 8.16 -15.00
CA SER A 150 0.84 6.83 -15.55
C SER A 150 1.81 5.80 -14.97
N MET A 151 1.42 4.54 -15.04
CA MET A 151 2.30 3.40 -14.78
C MET A 151 2.32 2.48 -15.99
N SER A 152 3.52 2.04 -16.39
CA SER A 152 3.71 1.06 -17.46
C SER A 152 4.42 -0.17 -16.93
N VAL A 153 3.85 -1.35 -17.14
CA VAL A 153 4.43 -2.61 -16.69
C VAL A 153 5.06 -3.33 -17.88
N LEU A 154 6.39 -3.46 -17.85
CA LEU A 154 7.17 -4.22 -18.82
C LEU A 154 7.29 -5.66 -18.34
N LYS A 155 6.62 -6.57 -19.04
CA LYS A 155 6.44 -7.97 -18.60
C LYS A 155 7.35 -8.98 -19.28
N ASP A 156 8.03 -8.59 -20.34
CA ASP A 156 8.91 -9.48 -21.10
C ASP A 156 10.36 -9.00 -21.12
N ALA A 157 11.26 -9.94 -21.40
CA ALA A 157 12.69 -9.70 -21.39
C ALA A 157 13.12 -8.68 -22.47
N ALA A 158 12.43 -8.60 -23.61
CA ALA A 158 12.78 -7.69 -24.69
C ALA A 158 12.53 -6.23 -24.27
N SER A 159 11.36 -5.96 -23.66
CA SER A 159 11.01 -4.63 -23.13
C SER A 159 11.88 -4.23 -21.94
N ALA A 160 12.31 -5.20 -21.13
CA ALA A 160 13.08 -4.99 -19.92
C ALA A 160 14.62 -5.00 -20.14
N ALA A 161 15.08 -5.45 -21.30
CA ALA A 161 16.51 -5.68 -21.61
C ALA A 161 17.41 -4.47 -21.33
N LEU A 162 16.92 -3.25 -21.54
CA LEU A 162 17.66 -2.01 -21.31
C LEU A 162 18.01 -1.75 -19.83
N TYR A 163 17.35 -2.44 -18.89
CA TYR A 163 17.63 -2.36 -17.46
C TYR A 163 18.53 -3.48 -16.94
N GLY A 164 18.98 -4.37 -17.84
CA GLY A 164 19.89 -5.47 -17.51
C GLY A 164 19.28 -6.48 -16.55
N ASN A 165 20.14 -7.13 -15.74
CA ASN A 165 19.74 -8.18 -14.80
C ASN A 165 18.80 -7.70 -13.68
N ARG A 166 18.80 -6.41 -13.34
CA ARG A 166 17.87 -5.83 -12.36
C ARG A 166 16.41 -5.97 -12.78
N ALA A 167 16.16 -6.13 -14.08
CA ALA A 167 14.84 -6.27 -14.66
C ALA A 167 14.36 -7.72 -14.85
N ALA A 168 15.07 -8.68 -14.28
CA ALA A 168 14.77 -10.12 -14.45
C ALA A 168 13.33 -10.50 -14.04
N ASN A 169 12.75 -9.81 -13.06
CA ASN A 169 11.38 -10.00 -12.59
C ASN A 169 10.38 -9.00 -13.20
N GLY A 170 10.76 -8.31 -14.29
CA GLY A 170 9.99 -7.26 -14.93
C GLY A 170 10.28 -5.86 -14.37
N VAL A 171 9.68 -4.85 -15.00
CA VAL A 171 9.89 -3.44 -14.66
C VAL A 171 8.55 -2.72 -14.57
N ILE A 172 8.40 -1.90 -13.54
CA ILE A 172 7.27 -0.98 -13.38
C ILE A 172 7.80 0.44 -13.56
N LEU A 173 7.46 1.04 -14.69
CA LEU A 173 7.78 2.44 -15.00
C LEU A 173 6.68 3.33 -14.41
N ILE A 174 7.08 4.31 -13.63
CA ILE A 174 6.19 5.28 -13.00
C ILE A 174 6.53 6.65 -13.55
N THR A 175 5.57 7.29 -14.19
CA THR A 175 5.70 8.67 -14.67
C THR A 175 4.92 9.59 -13.76
N THR A 176 5.56 10.63 -13.26
CA THR A 176 4.92 11.61 -12.38
C THR A 176 4.30 12.75 -13.17
N LYS A 177 3.26 13.37 -12.60
CA LYS A 177 2.53 14.49 -13.22
C LYS A 177 3.42 15.68 -13.51
N ARG A 178 3.18 16.30 -14.67
CA ARG A 178 3.86 17.50 -15.14
C ARG A 178 2.86 18.48 -15.72
N ALA A 179 3.14 19.76 -15.67
CA ALA A 179 2.35 20.73 -16.40
C ALA A 179 2.53 20.55 -17.92
N LYS A 180 1.43 20.56 -18.67
CA LYS A 180 1.46 20.53 -20.15
C LYS A 180 1.67 21.95 -20.66
N TYR A 181 2.38 22.12 -21.77
CA TYR A 181 2.56 23.44 -22.40
C TYR A 181 1.23 24.01 -22.87
N GLY A 182 1.07 25.33 -22.77
CA GLY A 182 -0.10 26.06 -23.28
C GLY A 182 -1.38 25.92 -22.46
N ILE A 183 -1.34 25.28 -21.31
CA ILE A 183 -2.49 25.22 -20.40
C ILE A 183 -2.62 26.50 -19.56
N LYS A 184 -3.85 26.88 -19.24
CA LYS A 184 -4.10 27.91 -18.23
C LYS A 184 -3.65 27.38 -16.85
N PRO A 185 -3.21 28.25 -15.94
CA PRO A 185 -2.94 27.85 -14.56
C PRO A 185 -4.10 27.08 -13.96
N THR A 186 -3.80 25.96 -13.33
CA THR A 186 -4.79 25.08 -12.67
C THR A 186 -4.40 24.85 -11.22
N ILE A 187 -5.40 24.77 -10.35
CA ILE A 187 -5.26 24.34 -8.96
C ILE A 187 -6.31 23.25 -8.74
N ASN A 188 -5.86 22.11 -8.23
CA ASN A 188 -6.72 20.99 -7.88
C ASN A 188 -6.62 20.75 -6.38
N LEU A 189 -7.75 20.55 -5.72
CA LEU A 189 -7.87 20.12 -4.33
C LEU A 189 -8.65 18.81 -4.31
N GLN A 190 -8.06 17.79 -3.71
CA GLN A 190 -8.70 16.49 -3.52
C GLN A 190 -8.74 16.17 -2.03
N ILE A 191 -9.91 15.79 -1.56
CA ILE A 191 -10.16 15.45 -0.16
C ILE A 191 -10.86 14.08 -0.14
N ASN A 192 -10.22 13.11 0.52
CA ASN A 192 -10.76 11.78 0.71
C ASN A 192 -10.88 11.49 2.21
N ASN A 193 -12.09 11.19 2.68
CA ASN A 193 -12.35 10.74 4.04
C ASN A 193 -13.12 9.43 4.00
N GLY A 194 -12.76 8.50 4.85
CA GLY A 194 -13.39 7.19 4.88
C GLY A 194 -13.21 6.47 6.22
N VAL A 195 -13.94 5.39 6.36
CA VAL A 195 -13.83 4.49 7.51
C VAL A 195 -13.44 3.09 7.02
N TYR A 196 -12.74 2.36 7.86
CA TYR A 196 -12.35 0.98 7.62
C TYR A 196 -13.01 0.07 8.62
N THR A 197 -13.64 -0.97 8.09
CA THR A 197 -14.16 -2.09 8.89
C THR A 197 -13.70 -3.38 8.23
N ARG A 198 -13.84 -4.48 8.92
CA ARG A 198 -13.59 -5.79 8.33
C ARG A 198 -14.54 -6.00 7.14
N GLY A 199 -13.99 -6.30 5.97
CA GLY A 199 -14.79 -6.51 4.74
C GLY A 199 -15.38 -7.91 4.63
N ILE A 200 -14.72 -8.92 5.20
CA ILE A 200 -15.18 -10.32 5.22
C ILE A 200 -15.34 -10.72 6.67
N GLY A 201 -16.56 -11.12 7.05
CA GLY A 201 -16.86 -11.62 8.39
C GLY A 201 -16.04 -12.89 8.73
N GLU A 202 -15.87 -13.14 10.03
CA GLU A 202 -15.34 -14.42 10.48
C GLU A 202 -16.38 -15.52 10.33
N TYR A 203 -15.89 -16.76 10.31
CA TYR A 203 -16.76 -17.92 10.42
C TYR A 203 -17.49 -17.92 11.78
N GLU A 204 -18.71 -18.44 11.79
CA GLU A 204 -19.44 -18.69 13.03
C GLU A 204 -18.62 -19.64 13.92
N ARG A 205 -18.45 -19.25 15.17
CA ARG A 205 -17.66 -19.99 16.16
C ARG A 205 -18.56 -20.49 17.29
N LEU A 206 -18.12 -21.54 17.96
CA LEU A 206 -18.79 -22.01 19.17
C LEU A 206 -18.73 -20.92 20.25
N GLY A 207 -19.84 -20.65 20.90
CA GLY A 207 -19.85 -19.87 22.14
C GLY A 207 -19.22 -20.65 23.31
N ALA A 208 -18.99 -19.98 24.44
CA ALA A 208 -18.33 -20.57 25.59
C ALA A 208 -19.03 -21.88 26.06
N ASP A 209 -20.36 -21.87 26.16
CA ASP A 209 -21.13 -23.01 26.65
C ASP A 209 -21.04 -24.21 25.70
N GLN A 210 -21.19 -23.98 24.40
CA GLN A 210 -21.03 -25.02 23.36
C GLN A 210 -19.61 -25.57 23.32
N TRP A 211 -18.61 -24.69 23.47
CA TRP A 211 -17.23 -25.09 23.50
C TRP A 211 -16.90 -25.97 24.71
N MET A 212 -17.48 -25.66 25.88
CA MET A 212 -17.35 -26.47 27.09
C MET A 212 -17.96 -27.85 26.92
N GLU A 213 -19.17 -27.96 26.35
CA GLU A 213 -19.83 -29.25 26.06
C GLU A 213 -19.00 -30.09 25.07
N ALA A 214 -18.47 -29.45 24.02
CA ALA A 214 -17.59 -30.11 23.04
C ALA A 214 -16.28 -30.61 23.69
N SER A 215 -15.70 -29.80 24.58
CA SER A 215 -14.46 -30.15 25.31
C SER A 215 -14.71 -31.31 26.29
N TRP A 216 -15.85 -31.33 26.98
CA TRP A 216 -16.24 -32.44 27.82
C TRP A 216 -16.35 -33.73 26.98
N LEU A 217 -17.03 -33.68 25.84
CA LEU A 217 -17.18 -34.84 24.94
C LEU A 217 -15.81 -35.33 24.43
N ALA A 218 -14.90 -34.39 24.07
CA ALA A 218 -13.56 -34.72 23.64
C ALA A 218 -12.75 -35.41 24.75
N MET A 219 -12.84 -34.93 25.98
CA MET A 219 -12.18 -35.54 27.14
C MET A 219 -12.74 -36.91 27.47
N LYS A 220 -14.07 -37.09 27.41
CA LYS A 220 -14.73 -38.41 27.56
C LYS A 220 -14.20 -39.38 26.50
N ASN A 221 -14.16 -39.00 25.23
CA ASN A 221 -13.67 -39.85 24.15
C ASN A 221 -12.19 -40.19 24.34
N PHE A 222 -11.37 -39.23 24.81
CA PHE A 222 -9.99 -39.49 25.18
C PHE A 222 -9.86 -40.53 26.29
N ALA A 223 -10.68 -40.44 27.35
CA ALA A 223 -10.68 -41.39 28.45
C ALA A 223 -11.13 -42.79 28.04
N MET A 224 -12.02 -42.88 27.04
CA MET A 224 -12.40 -44.17 26.43
C MET A 224 -11.35 -44.74 25.49
N SER A 225 -10.45 -43.93 24.99
CA SER A 225 -9.39 -44.34 24.04
C SER A 225 -8.38 -45.30 24.69
N GLY A 226 -7.56 -45.98 23.85
CA GLY A 226 -6.62 -46.99 24.28
C GLY A 226 -5.59 -46.55 25.34
N SER A 227 -5.42 -45.27 25.59
CA SER A 227 -4.54 -44.72 26.64
C SER A 227 -5.06 -44.94 28.05
N MET A 228 -6.37 -44.88 28.25
CA MET A 228 -7.01 -45.06 29.55
C MET A 228 -7.98 -46.24 29.56
N GLY A 229 -8.66 -46.54 28.43
CA GLY A 229 -9.54 -47.72 28.25
C GLY A 229 -10.75 -47.76 29.18
N LEU A 230 -11.23 -46.61 29.65
CA LEU A 230 -12.38 -46.55 30.56
C LEU A 230 -13.68 -46.90 29.84
N ASP A 231 -14.62 -47.50 30.54
CA ASP A 231 -15.99 -47.63 30.04
C ASP A 231 -16.71 -46.26 29.93
N ALA A 232 -17.84 -46.23 29.24
CA ALA A 232 -18.53 -44.97 28.95
C ALA A 232 -18.97 -44.19 30.20
N THR A 233 -19.29 -44.88 31.30
CA THR A 233 -19.73 -44.24 32.55
C THR A 233 -18.53 -43.69 33.31
N ALA A 234 -17.46 -44.47 33.46
CA ALA A 234 -16.23 -44.03 34.09
C ALA A 234 -15.57 -42.88 33.30
N ALA A 235 -15.61 -42.93 31.98
CA ALA A 235 -15.10 -41.87 31.11
C ALA A 235 -15.90 -40.55 31.23
N ALA A 236 -17.22 -40.63 31.36
CA ALA A 236 -18.07 -39.47 31.61
C ALA A 236 -17.76 -38.84 33.00
N GLN A 237 -17.60 -39.66 34.02
CA GLN A 237 -17.20 -39.19 35.34
C GLN A 237 -15.81 -38.55 35.32
N TYR A 238 -14.87 -39.17 34.63
CA TYR A 238 -13.54 -38.61 34.43
C TYR A 238 -13.56 -37.22 33.76
N ALA A 239 -14.31 -37.09 32.65
CA ALA A 239 -14.48 -35.82 31.96
C ALA A 239 -15.04 -34.72 32.87
N THR A 240 -16.10 -35.05 33.64
CA THR A 240 -16.74 -34.09 34.55
C THR A 240 -15.80 -33.62 35.66
N THR A 241 -14.95 -34.49 36.21
CA THR A 241 -14.08 -34.14 37.33
C THR A 241 -12.74 -33.53 36.92
N HIS A 242 -12.29 -33.80 35.70
CA HIS A 242 -10.91 -33.41 35.26
C HIS A 242 -10.89 -32.33 34.16
N LEU A 243 -12.02 -32.00 33.55
CA LEU A 243 -12.05 -31.06 32.44
C LEU A 243 -11.45 -29.70 32.86
N ILE A 244 -11.87 -29.16 34.00
CA ILE A 244 -11.35 -27.87 34.47
C ILE A 244 -9.92 -28.02 35.01
N SER A 245 -9.69 -28.99 35.90
CA SER A 245 -8.39 -29.14 36.58
C SER A 245 -7.23 -29.47 35.62
N ASP A 246 -7.47 -30.30 34.60
CA ASP A 246 -6.40 -30.85 33.78
C ASP A 246 -6.27 -30.15 32.43
N TYR A 247 -7.38 -29.64 31.88
CA TYR A 247 -7.43 -29.12 30.51
C TYR A 247 -7.73 -27.61 30.44
N VAL A 248 -8.94 -27.19 30.89
CA VAL A 248 -9.36 -25.79 30.71
C VAL A 248 -8.64 -24.84 31.65
N LYS A 249 -8.31 -25.28 32.87
CA LYS A 249 -7.62 -24.51 33.93
C LYS A 249 -8.37 -23.26 34.41
N ARG A 250 -9.60 -23.06 33.94
CA ARG A 250 -10.42 -21.90 34.29
C ARG A 250 -11.89 -22.24 34.33
N ASN A 251 -12.55 -21.79 35.40
CA ASN A 251 -13.98 -21.89 35.55
C ASN A 251 -14.60 -20.49 35.54
N ILE A 252 -15.49 -20.23 34.58
CA ILE A 252 -16.23 -18.97 34.41
C ILE A 252 -17.70 -19.10 34.78
N TYR A 253 -18.07 -20.21 35.45
CA TYR A 253 -19.45 -20.56 35.78
C TYR A 253 -19.71 -20.49 37.28
N ASN A 254 -20.97 -20.43 37.65
CA ASN A 254 -21.46 -20.29 39.02
C ASN A 254 -21.53 -21.60 39.80
N ALA A 255 -20.88 -22.66 39.35
CA ALA A 255 -20.84 -23.96 40.02
C ALA A 255 -19.36 -24.43 40.20
N LYS A 256 -19.16 -25.42 41.07
CA LYS A 256 -17.84 -26.04 41.26
C LYS A 256 -17.40 -26.77 40.00
N ASP A 257 -16.06 -26.95 39.84
CA ASP A 257 -15.43 -27.55 38.67
C ASP A 257 -15.98 -28.95 38.32
N ASP A 258 -16.38 -29.72 39.33
CA ASP A 258 -16.93 -31.07 39.22
C ASP A 258 -18.47 -31.12 39.13
N ALA A 259 -19.14 -29.98 39.12
CA ALA A 259 -20.58 -29.83 39.11
C ALA A 259 -21.11 -29.00 37.92
N LEU A 260 -20.32 -28.85 36.87
CA LEU A 260 -20.69 -28.05 35.71
C LEU A 260 -21.62 -28.80 34.74
N PHE A 261 -21.49 -30.12 34.67
CA PHE A 261 -22.16 -30.94 33.65
C PHE A 261 -23.09 -32.01 34.29
N ASP A 262 -24.14 -32.35 33.58
CA ASP A 262 -24.94 -33.55 33.88
C ASP A 262 -24.22 -34.83 33.41
N ALA A 263 -24.82 -35.99 33.70
CA ALA A 263 -24.27 -37.30 33.33
C ALA A 263 -24.10 -37.51 31.80
N ASN A 264 -24.77 -36.70 30.97
CA ASN A 264 -24.73 -36.75 29.51
C ASN A 264 -23.75 -35.72 28.93
N GLY A 265 -23.11 -34.87 29.76
CA GLY A 265 -22.21 -33.83 29.35
C GLY A 265 -22.89 -32.53 28.92
N LYS A 266 -24.14 -32.36 29.25
CA LYS A 266 -24.86 -31.10 29.07
C LYS A 266 -24.45 -30.13 30.18
N LEU A 267 -24.01 -28.93 29.80
CA LEU A 267 -23.71 -27.87 30.75
C LEU A 267 -24.99 -27.44 31.51
N ILE A 268 -24.95 -27.52 32.83
CA ILE A 268 -26.06 -27.17 33.73
C ILE A 268 -25.78 -25.91 34.55
N ALA A 269 -24.55 -25.48 34.61
CA ALA A 269 -24.15 -24.25 35.27
C ALA A 269 -24.37 -23.03 34.37
N SER A 270 -24.59 -21.86 34.97
CA SER A 270 -24.72 -20.61 34.28
C SER A 270 -23.40 -19.83 34.33
N ARG A 271 -23.05 -19.17 33.26
CA ARG A 271 -21.90 -18.28 33.23
C ARG A 271 -22.07 -17.14 34.23
N LEU A 272 -21.00 -16.79 34.94
CA LEU A 272 -20.99 -15.64 35.85
C LEU A 272 -21.23 -14.33 35.07
N PRO A 273 -21.99 -13.38 35.65
CA PRO A 273 -22.17 -12.07 35.04
C PRO A 273 -20.82 -11.36 34.91
N GLY A 274 -20.63 -10.58 33.83
CA GLY A 274 -19.42 -9.83 33.59
C GLY A 274 -18.41 -10.49 32.63
N TYR A 275 -18.51 -11.80 32.36
CA TYR A 275 -17.71 -12.45 31.31
C TYR A 275 -18.28 -12.17 29.91
N ASP A 276 -18.21 -10.88 29.48
CA ASP A 276 -18.61 -10.39 28.17
C ASP A 276 -17.38 -10.09 27.26
N ASP A 277 -16.16 -10.34 27.75
CA ASP A 277 -14.88 -10.11 27.10
C ASP A 277 -14.25 -11.40 26.52
N LEU A 278 -15.08 -12.35 26.12
CA LEU A 278 -14.63 -13.65 25.59
C LEU A 278 -14.44 -13.65 24.06
N ASP A 279 -14.94 -12.64 23.36
CA ASP A 279 -14.65 -12.46 21.95
C ASP A 279 -13.35 -11.66 21.75
N TRP A 280 -12.29 -12.38 21.47
CA TRP A 280 -10.96 -11.82 21.29
C TRP A 280 -10.84 -10.91 20.05
N GLN A 281 -11.80 -10.95 19.12
CA GLN A 281 -11.82 -10.01 18.00
C GLN A 281 -12.04 -8.57 18.46
N ASP A 282 -12.92 -8.37 19.43
CA ASP A 282 -13.18 -7.04 20.03
C ASP A 282 -11.91 -6.46 20.69
N GLY A 283 -11.02 -7.35 21.15
CA GLY A 283 -9.74 -6.97 21.72
C GLY A 283 -8.75 -6.42 20.70
N VAL A 284 -8.85 -6.83 19.43
CA VAL A 284 -7.87 -6.51 18.39
C VAL A 284 -8.40 -5.61 17.28
N GLU A 285 -9.70 -5.48 17.14
CA GLU A 285 -10.34 -4.69 16.08
C GLU A 285 -10.88 -3.35 16.57
N ARG A 286 -11.03 -2.43 15.63
CA ARG A 286 -11.70 -1.14 15.81
C ARG A 286 -12.24 -0.66 14.46
N THR A 287 -13.11 0.33 14.49
CA THR A 287 -13.38 1.13 13.29
C THR A 287 -12.18 2.01 12.99
N GLY A 288 -11.51 1.74 11.88
CA GLY A 288 -10.42 2.56 11.38
C GLY A 288 -10.93 3.75 10.59
N HIS A 289 -10.05 4.70 10.30
CA HIS A 289 -10.41 5.86 9.47
C HIS A 289 -9.24 6.35 8.63
N ARG A 290 -9.58 7.00 7.52
CA ARG A 290 -8.66 7.65 6.60
C ARG A 290 -9.05 9.10 6.41
N GLN A 291 -8.05 9.97 6.42
CA GLN A 291 -8.15 11.38 6.04
C GLN A 291 -7.00 11.67 5.08
N GLU A 292 -7.34 12.17 3.90
CA GLU A 292 -6.36 12.49 2.88
C GLU A 292 -6.70 13.84 2.26
N TYR A 293 -5.69 14.70 2.16
CA TYR A 293 -5.77 16.03 1.60
C TYR A 293 -4.63 16.20 0.60
N ASN A 294 -4.94 16.48 -0.66
CA ASN A 294 -3.96 16.73 -1.70
C ASN A 294 -4.29 18.05 -2.38
N VAL A 295 -3.30 18.91 -2.50
CA VAL A 295 -3.38 20.12 -3.31
C VAL A 295 -2.30 20.06 -4.36
N SER A 296 -2.64 20.37 -5.62
CA SER A 296 -1.68 20.47 -6.71
C SER A 296 -1.98 21.65 -7.60
N GLY A 297 -0.94 22.19 -8.20
CA GLY A 297 -1.03 23.27 -9.15
C GLY A 297 -0.13 23.04 -10.35
N ALA A 298 -0.55 23.51 -11.52
CA ALA A 298 0.21 23.47 -12.74
C ALA A 298 0.16 24.83 -13.42
N VAL A 299 1.31 25.31 -13.86
CA VAL A 299 1.45 26.55 -14.62
C VAL A 299 2.40 26.34 -15.78
N SER A 300 2.11 26.93 -16.92
CA SER A 300 3.00 26.91 -18.08
C SER A 300 3.06 28.26 -18.76
N GLY A 301 4.24 28.60 -19.27
CA GLY A 301 4.49 29.69 -20.21
C GLY A 301 5.01 29.14 -21.54
N GLU A 302 5.47 30.01 -22.42
CA GLU A 302 6.02 29.60 -23.72
C GLU A 302 7.30 28.76 -23.58
N LYS A 303 8.09 29.00 -22.53
CA LYS A 303 9.44 28.43 -22.37
C LYS A 303 9.61 27.63 -21.08
N PHE A 304 8.58 27.50 -20.28
CA PHE A 304 8.64 26.72 -19.02
C PHE A 304 7.30 26.08 -18.70
N ASN A 305 7.35 25.02 -17.94
CA ASN A 305 6.21 24.50 -17.21
C ASN A 305 6.63 24.07 -15.81
N VAL A 306 5.72 24.21 -14.86
CA VAL A 306 5.93 23.82 -13.46
C VAL A 306 4.66 23.13 -12.95
N TYR A 307 4.84 22.00 -12.34
CA TYR A 307 3.85 21.31 -11.52
C TYR A 307 4.36 21.28 -10.08
N ALA A 308 3.49 21.57 -9.13
CA ALA A 308 3.77 21.44 -7.71
C ALA A 308 2.61 20.79 -6.98
N SER A 309 2.91 19.97 -5.98
CA SER A 309 1.89 19.33 -5.12
C SER A 309 2.34 19.26 -3.67
N ALA A 310 1.35 19.21 -2.77
CA ALA A 310 1.52 18.87 -1.38
C ALA A 310 0.39 17.93 -0.94
N GLY A 311 0.74 16.89 -0.18
CA GLY A 311 -0.21 15.88 0.27
C GLY A 311 -0.03 15.55 1.74
N TYR A 312 -1.14 15.30 2.42
CA TYR A 312 -1.21 14.76 3.77
C TYR A 312 -2.15 13.57 3.80
N LEU A 313 -1.70 12.48 4.39
CA LEU A 313 -2.48 11.27 4.62
C LEU A 313 -2.35 10.88 6.09
N ASN A 314 -3.48 10.63 6.74
CA ASN A 314 -3.56 9.99 8.06
C ASN A 314 -4.53 8.81 7.96
N GLU A 315 -4.03 7.63 8.25
CA GLU A 315 -4.77 6.39 8.14
C GLU A 315 -4.60 5.56 9.39
N LYS A 316 -5.70 5.22 10.04
CA LYS A 316 -5.76 4.27 11.16
C LYS A 316 -6.49 3.02 10.68
N GLY A 317 -5.82 1.88 10.71
CA GLY A 317 -6.38 0.60 10.28
C GLY A 317 -7.50 0.10 11.18
N TYR A 318 -8.25 -0.88 10.70
CA TYR A 318 -9.30 -1.53 11.47
C TYR A 318 -8.75 -2.45 12.58
N THR A 319 -7.48 -2.84 12.51
CA THR A 319 -6.78 -3.47 13.63
C THR A 319 -6.20 -2.41 14.56
N LYS A 320 -6.33 -2.63 15.87
CA LYS A 320 -5.66 -1.78 16.86
C LYS A 320 -4.15 -1.79 16.62
N ASN A 321 -3.44 -0.77 17.07
CA ASN A 321 -1.99 -0.60 16.92
C ASN A 321 -1.49 -0.54 15.45
N SER A 322 -2.35 -0.25 14.50
CA SER A 322 -1.97 -0.03 13.10
C SER A 322 -2.32 1.38 12.66
N ALA A 323 -1.33 2.14 12.19
CA ALA A 323 -1.51 3.51 11.70
C ALA A 323 -0.42 3.90 10.71
N PHE A 324 -0.74 4.81 9.82
CA PHE A 324 0.19 5.40 8.86
C PHE A 324 -0.13 6.87 8.64
N GLU A 325 0.89 7.70 8.73
CA GLU A 325 0.82 9.12 8.44
C GLU A 325 1.88 9.46 7.41
N ARG A 326 1.55 10.29 6.43
CA ARG A 326 2.50 10.68 5.39
C ARG A 326 2.27 12.13 4.96
N PHE A 327 3.36 12.90 4.94
CA PHE A 327 3.45 14.21 4.30
C PHE A 327 4.27 14.08 3.03
N THR A 328 3.80 14.62 1.93
CA THR A 328 4.50 14.60 0.64
C THR A 328 4.54 15.99 0.04
N GLY A 329 5.61 16.29 -0.66
CA GLY A 329 5.74 17.48 -1.50
C GLY A 329 6.50 17.14 -2.77
N ARG A 330 6.08 17.71 -3.90
CA ARG A 330 6.70 17.50 -5.21
C ARG A 330 6.73 18.78 -6.00
N ILE A 331 7.82 18.97 -6.75
CA ILE A 331 7.97 20.02 -7.77
C ILE A 331 8.60 19.37 -9.00
N ASN A 332 7.91 19.43 -10.13
CA ASN A 332 8.42 19.02 -11.43
C ASN A 332 8.44 20.25 -12.34
N SER A 333 9.61 20.57 -12.87
CA SER A 333 9.78 21.71 -13.77
C SER A 333 10.52 21.30 -15.05
N LYS A 334 10.13 21.94 -16.13
CA LYS A 334 10.80 21.82 -17.43
C LYS A 334 10.93 23.22 -18.03
N PHE A 335 12.06 23.54 -18.62
CA PHE A 335 12.30 24.79 -19.30
C PHE A 335 13.00 24.56 -20.65
N THR A 336 12.56 25.30 -21.65
CA THR A 336 13.02 25.26 -23.05
C THR A 336 13.30 26.67 -23.51
N PRO A 337 14.42 27.29 -23.04
CA PRO A 337 14.75 28.69 -23.35
C PRO A 337 15.01 28.89 -24.85
N SER A 338 15.41 27.83 -25.55
CA SER A 338 15.72 27.83 -26.98
C SER A 338 15.34 26.49 -27.62
N LYS A 339 15.28 26.44 -28.96
CA LYS A 339 14.96 25.18 -29.70
C LYS A 339 16.07 24.11 -29.56
N TRP A 340 17.28 24.51 -29.22
CA TRP A 340 18.41 23.59 -29.08
C TRP A 340 18.65 23.10 -27.66
N PHE A 341 18.04 23.73 -26.64
CA PHE A 341 18.25 23.35 -25.24
C PHE A 341 16.92 23.15 -24.48
N GLU A 342 16.85 22.06 -23.75
CA GLU A 342 15.82 21.73 -22.79
C GLU A 342 16.48 21.31 -21.47
N GLY A 343 15.90 21.70 -20.35
CA GLY A 343 16.33 21.25 -19.04
C GLY A 343 15.16 21.08 -18.08
N GLY A 344 15.38 20.41 -16.96
CA GLY A 344 14.34 20.24 -15.96
C GLY A 344 14.87 19.75 -14.62
N ILE A 345 14.05 19.97 -13.60
CA ILE A 345 14.29 19.53 -12.24
C ILE A 345 13.01 18.83 -11.75
N ASN A 346 13.15 17.64 -11.20
CA ASN A 346 12.12 16.94 -10.45
C ASN A 346 12.63 16.77 -9.02
N LEU A 347 11.89 17.30 -8.07
CA LEU A 347 12.21 17.21 -6.65
C LEU A 347 11.00 16.64 -5.93
N SER A 348 11.18 15.62 -5.11
CA SER A 348 10.17 15.16 -4.18
C SER A 348 10.76 14.93 -2.79
N ALA A 349 9.94 15.20 -1.79
CA ALA A 349 10.26 14.92 -0.41
C ALA A 349 9.04 14.30 0.28
N ASN A 350 9.28 13.34 1.15
CA ASN A 350 8.24 12.81 2.01
C ASN A 350 8.77 12.51 3.42
N VAL A 351 7.86 12.59 4.38
CA VAL A 351 8.06 12.12 5.75
C VAL A 351 6.87 11.24 6.09
N SER A 352 7.16 10.04 6.56
CA SER A 352 6.11 9.10 6.99
C SER A 352 6.39 8.55 8.38
N ASN A 353 5.31 8.35 9.13
CA ASN A 353 5.29 7.66 10.40
C ASN A 353 4.39 6.43 10.25
N ARG A 354 4.91 5.27 10.56
CA ARG A 354 4.16 4.02 10.54
C ARG A 354 4.21 3.36 11.91
N GLN A 355 3.06 2.87 12.35
CA GLN A 355 2.92 2.01 13.52
C GLN A 355 2.19 0.75 13.11
N PHE A 356 2.70 -0.41 13.50
CA PHE A 356 2.11 -1.70 13.11
C PHE A 356 2.46 -2.80 14.11
N ASN A 357 1.88 -3.97 13.94
CA ASN A 357 2.21 -5.14 14.72
C ASN A 357 3.34 -5.91 14.04
N ASP A 358 4.52 -5.93 14.63
CA ASP A 358 5.75 -6.52 14.06
C ASP A 358 5.56 -7.99 13.64
N ASN A 359 4.67 -8.69 14.32
CA ASN A 359 4.50 -10.13 14.15
C ASN A 359 3.26 -10.53 13.31
N ALA A 360 2.61 -9.60 12.66
CA ALA A 360 1.42 -9.90 11.85
C ALA A 360 1.69 -10.90 10.71
N SER A 361 2.94 -11.04 10.28
CA SER A 361 3.31 -11.81 9.09
C SER A 361 4.00 -13.15 9.33
N GLY A 362 4.61 -13.37 10.47
CA GLY A 362 5.55 -14.49 10.58
C GLY A 362 5.36 -15.45 11.74
N ASN A 363 4.88 -14.97 12.88
CA ASN A 363 4.72 -15.79 14.08
C ASN A 363 3.25 -16.01 14.38
N ALA A 364 2.82 -17.26 14.39
CA ALA A 364 1.43 -17.62 14.60
C ALA A 364 0.84 -17.04 15.90
N TYR A 365 1.59 -17.08 16.99
CA TYR A 365 1.08 -16.64 18.30
C TYR A 365 1.06 -15.13 18.49
N ALA A 366 1.84 -14.38 17.76
CA ALA A 366 1.83 -12.92 17.80
C ALA A 366 0.97 -12.29 16.70
N ASN A 367 0.45 -13.08 15.78
CA ASN A 367 -0.46 -12.64 14.74
C ASN A 367 -1.87 -12.47 15.32
N PRO A 368 -2.43 -11.25 15.38
CA PRO A 368 -3.74 -11.00 15.97
C PRO A 368 -4.86 -11.78 15.31
N PHE A 369 -4.82 -11.99 13.99
CA PHE A 369 -5.84 -12.76 13.28
C PHE A 369 -5.74 -14.26 13.53
N TYR A 370 -4.54 -14.77 13.76
CA TYR A 370 -4.33 -16.18 14.08
C TYR A 370 -4.76 -16.45 15.52
N ILE A 371 -4.23 -15.68 16.49
CA ILE A 371 -4.46 -15.93 17.91
C ILE A 371 -5.92 -15.79 18.31
N THR A 372 -6.64 -14.81 17.76
CA THR A 372 -8.07 -14.62 18.05
C THR A 372 -8.94 -15.80 17.59
N ARG A 373 -8.48 -16.56 16.57
CA ARG A 373 -9.17 -17.76 16.10
C ARG A 373 -8.86 -19.00 16.94
N TYR A 374 -7.68 -19.03 17.56
CA TYR A 374 -7.24 -20.15 18.39
C TYR A 374 -7.66 -20.01 19.84
N MET A 375 -7.92 -18.79 20.31
CA MET A 375 -8.32 -18.56 21.68
C MET A 375 -9.70 -19.16 21.94
N ALA A 376 -9.78 -20.06 22.93
CA ALA A 376 -11.05 -20.64 23.32
C ALA A 376 -11.95 -19.59 23.98
N PRO A 377 -13.27 -19.60 23.71
CA PRO A 377 -14.20 -18.58 24.18
C PRO A 377 -14.54 -18.71 25.68
N VAL A 378 -13.69 -19.35 26.46
CA VAL A 378 -13.76 -19.45 27.93
C VAL A 378 -12.62 -18.70 28.60
N TYR A 379 -11.67 -18.17 27.83
CA TYR A 379 -10.58 -17.38 28.35
C TYR A 379 -10.86 -15.89 28.15
N PRO A 380 -11.01 -15.11 29.24
CA PRO A 380 -11.27 -13.69 29.17
C PRO A 380 -10.02 -12.88 28.82
N MET A 381 -10.19 -11.69 28.24
CA MET A 381 -9.10 -10.75 27.98
C MET A 381 -8.65 -10.04 29.25
N TYR A 382 -9.55 -9.84 30.19
CA TYR A 382 -9.30 -9.10 31.43
C TYR A 382 -9.37 -10.01 32.66
N MET A 383 -8.79 -9.56 33.74
CA MET A 383 -8.90 -10.22 35.05
C MET A 383 -10.28 -10.02 35.63
N HIS A 384 -10.83 -11.09 36.21
CA HIS A 384 -12.11 -11.09 36.90
C HIS A 384 -11.98 -11.50 38.36
N ASN A 385 -12.76 -10.90 39.21
CA ASN A 385 -12.96 -11.31 40.60
C ASN A 385 -13.78 -12.60 40.68
N ALA A 386 -13.86 -13.21 41.84
CA ALA A 386 -14.60 -14.48 42.05
C ALA A 386 -16.09 -14.38 41.75
N ASP A 387 -16.70 -13.21 41.81
CA ASP A 387 -18.08 -12.94 41.47
C ASP A 387 -18.34 -12.68 39.99
N GLY A 388 -17.28 -12.69 39.17
CA GLY A 388 -17.33 -12.42 37.73
C GLY A 388 -17.19 -10.94 37.38
N SER A 389 -17.11 -10.02 38.35
CA SER A 389 -16.84 -8.61 38.05
C SER A 389 -15.40 -8.39 37.59
N TYR A 390 -15.16 -7.33 36.79
CA TYR A 390 -13.80 -6.98 36.35
C TYR A 390 -12.92 -6.55 37.53
N ALA A 391 -11.67 -7.04 37.56
CA ALA A 391 -10.64 -6.46 38.41
C ALA A 391 -10.22 -5.12 37.79
N LEU A 392 -10.20 -4.07 38.62
CA LEU A 392 -9.84 -2.72 38.20
C LEU A 392 -8.46 -2.33 38.72
N ASP A 393 -7.74 -1.49 37.99
CA ASP A 393 -6.50 -0.87 38.45
C ASP A 393 -6.75 0.35 39.33
N GLU A 394 -5.67 1.04 39.73
CA GLU A 394 -5.71 2.25 40.59
C GLU A 394 -6.52 3.41 39.95
N ASN A 395 -6.64 3.42 38.61
CA ASN A 395 -7.36 4.43 37.84
C ASN A 395 -8.82 4.03 37.56
N GLY A 396 -9.23 2.83 37.98
CA GLY A 396 -10.56 2.28 37.71
C GLY A 396 -10.70 1.67 36.32
N GLU A 397 -9.59 1.40 35.63
CA GLU A 397 -9.58 0.73 34.33
C GLU A 397 -9.50 -0.78 34.47
N LYS A 398 -10.08 -1.53 33.52
CA LYS A 398 -10.02 -3.00 33.51
C LYS A 398 -8.59 -3.50 33.37
N GLN A 399 -8.16 -4.38 34.26
CA GLN A 399 -6.83 -5.00 34.21
C GLN A 399 -6.81 -6.14 33.21
N PHE A 400 -5.85 -6.11 32.26
CA PHE A 400 -5.64 -7.25 31.37
C PHE A 400 -5.16 -8.49 32.13
N ASP A 401 -5.60 -9.67 31.73
CA ASP A 401 -5.10 -10.92 32.27
C ASP A 401 -3.75 -11.27 31.66
N VAL A 402 -2.68 -10.86 32.34
CA VAL A 402 -1.28 -11.16 31.97
C VAL A 402 -0.69 -12.32 32.76
N THR A 403 -1.52 -13.00 33.58
CA THR A 403 -1.12 -14.12 34.43
C THR A 403 -1.54 -15.47 33.87
N SER A 404 -2.28 -15.50 32.78
CA SER A 404 -2.84 -16.71 32.19
C SER A 404 -1.78 -17.63 31.59
N GLU A 405 -1.89 -18.92 31.85
CA GLU A 405 -0.99 -19.95 31.33
C GLU A 405 -1.41 -20.51 29.96
N TYR A 406 -2.58 -20.16 29.46
CA TYR A 406 -3.07 -20.62 28.17
C TYR A 406 -2.40 -19.90 27.01
N LEU A 407 -2.24 -20.58 25.89
CA LEU A 407 -1.57 -20.11 24.67
C LEU A 407 -0.19 -19.45 24.92
N SER A 408 0.67 -20.18 25.63
CA SER A 408 2.05 -19.76 25.90
C SER A 408 2.15 -18.40 26.58
N ASN A 409 1.25 -18.12 27.52
CA ASN A 409 1.19 -16.86 28.27
C ASN A 409 1.07 -15.63 27.33
N ARG A 410 0.17 -15.69 26.36
CA ARG A 410 -0.11 -14.58 25.42
C ARG A 410 -1.45 -13.94 25.74
N ASN A 411 -1.48 -12.63 25.76
CA ASN A 411 -2.70 -11.83 25.70
C ASN A 411 -2.55 -10.81 24.59
N ILE A 412 -3.06 -11.16 23.40
CA ILE A 412 -2.88 -10.31 22.21
C ILE A 412 -3.55 -8.93 22.37
N ALA A 413 -4.66 -8.85 23.10
CA ALA A 413 -5.33 -7.58 23.36
C ALA A 413 -4.44 -6.65 24.20
N TYR A 414 -3.74 -7.17 25.20
CA TYR A 414 -2.74 -6.44 25.97
C TYR A 414 -1.50 -6.11 25.12
N GLU A 415 -0.93 -7.10 24.43
CA GLU A 415 0.27 -6.91 23.62
C GLU A 415 0.08 -5.83 22.56
N MET A 416 -1.10 -5.76 21.92
CA MET A 416 -1.42 -4.70 20.96
C MET A 416 -1.50 -3.29 21.57
N THR A 417 -1.67 -3.17 22.87
CA THR A 417 -1.62 -1.87 23.56
C THR A 417 -0.23 -1.56 24.12
N ALA A 418 0.44 -2.58 24.68
CA ALA A 418 1.71 -2.45 25.39
C ALA A 418 2.92 -2.46 24.44
N ASP A 419 2.92 -3.32 23.43
CA ASP A 419 4.01 -3.42 22.46
C ASP A 419 3.94 -2.29 21.43
N LYS A 420 5.10 -1.86 20.97
CA LYS A 420 5.22 -0.77 19.99
C LYS A 420 6.16 -1.19 18.86
N ASP A 421 5.75 -0.93 17.63
CA ASP A 421 6.63 -0.93 16.47
C ASP A 421 6.37 0.34 15.69
N LYS A 422 7.27 1.28 15.81
CA LYS A 422 7.19 2.59 15.18
C LYS A 422 8.33 2.78 14.20
N THR A 423 8.02 3.16 12.99
CA THR A 423 9.00 3.53 11.98
C THR A 423 8.73 4.94 11.50
N ARG A 424 9.71 5.83 11.65
CA ARG A 424 9.72 7.14 11.02
C ARG A 424 10.70 7.11 9.86
N ARG A 425 10.23 7.54 8.68
CA ARG A 425 11.04 7.60 7.48
C ARG A 425 10.97 8.97 6.84
N ALA A 426 12.11 9.46 6.35
CA ALA A 426 12.20 10.68 5.57
C ALA A 426 12.98 10.38 4.29
N VAL A 427 12.48 10.86 3.16
CA VAL A 427 13.07 10.62 1.82
C VAL A 427 13.09 11.92 1.06
N ILE A 428 14.21 12.15 0.39
CA ILE A 428 14.37 13.21 -0.61
C ILE A 428 14.86 12.55 -1.89
N ASP A 429 14.15 12.80 -2.98
CA ASP A 429 14.53 12.40 -4.32
C ASP A 429 14.67 13.65 -5.20
N ALA A 430 15.83 13.81 -5.80
CA ALA A 430 16.15 14.96 -6.65
C ALA A 430 16.74 14.49 -7.97
N GLN A 431 16.13 14.92 -9.07
CA GLN A 431 16.58 14.65 -10.42
C GLN A 431 16.77 15.95 -11.19
N VAL A 432 17.88 16.08 -11.86
CA VAL A 432 18.16 17.19 -12.79
C VAL A 432 18.57 16.62 -14.14
N TYR A 433 18.12 17.24 -15.21
CA TYR A 433 18.53 16.85 -16.55
C TYR A 433 18.69 18.05 -17.47
N GLY A 434 19.58 17.89 -18.45
CA GLY A 434 19.76 18.81 -19.57
C GLY A 434 19.82 18.03 -20.88
N LYS A 435 19.12 18.51 -21.90
CA LYS A 435 19.11 17.95 -23.25
C LYS A 435 19.51 19.01 -24.26
N ILE A 436 20.45 18.68 -25.11
CA ILE A 436 20.91 19.51 -26.23
C ILE A 436 20.48 18.83 -27.52
N ASN A 437 19.68 19.53 -28.32
CA ASN A 437 19.35 19.11 -29.69
C ASN A 437 20.43 19.64 -30.64
N LEU A 438 21.07 18.72 -31.31
CA LEU A 438 22.15 18.98 -32.26
C LEU A 438 21.65 18.97 -33.72
N PRO A 439 22.42 19.50 -34.66
CA PRO A 439 22.11 19.33 -36.08
C PRO A 439 21.94 17.86 -36.47
N TYR A 440 21.27 17.62 -37.61
CA TYR A 440 21.04 16.28 -38.19
C TYR A 440 20.22 15.34 -37.31
N ASN A 441 19.35 15.89 -36.49
CA ASN A 441 18.44 15.13 -35.60
C ASN A 441 19.15 14.31 -34.51
N PHE A 442 20.35 14.67 -34.13
CA PHE A 442 20.99 14.15 -32.94
C PHE A 442 20.49 14.89 -31.69
N SER A 443 20.47 14.22 -30.56
CA SER A 443 20.39 14.90 -29.26
C SER A 443 21.22 14.18 -28.20
N VAL A 444 21.79 14.99 -27.31
CA VAL A 444 22.52 14.52 -26.12
C VAL A 444 21.72 14.92 -24.89
N MET A 445 21.47 13.97 -24.01
CA MET A 445 20.84 14.21 -22.70
C MET A 445 21.74 13.71 -21.58
N VAL A 446 21.98 14.57 -20.61
CA VAL A 446 22.62 14.20 -19.34
C VAL A 446 21.59 14.32 -18.23
N LYS A 447 21.50 13.31 -17.41
CA LYS A 447 20.59 13.23 -16.27
C LYS A 447 21.36 12.78 -15.03
N ALA A 448 21.12 13.44 -13.90
CA ALA A 448 21.60 13.03 -12.59
C ALA A 448 20.40 12.89 -11.63
N ASN A 449 20.39 11.80 -10.89
CA ASN A 449 19.41 11.55 -9.84
C ASN A 449 20.11 11.21 -8.53
N GLY A 450 19.60 11.72 -7.43
CA GLY A 450 20.02 11.38 -6.07
C GLY A 450 18.80 11.10 -5.22
N ASN A 451 18.74 9.91 -4.62
CA ASN A 451 17.75 9.54 -3.62
C ASN A 451 18.44 9.34 -2.27
N ASN A 452 17.96 10.01 -1.25
CA ASN A 452 18.43 9.83 0.13
C ASN A 452 17.26 9.52 1.03
N SER A 453 17.37 8.43 1.78
CA SER A 453 16.34 7.94 2.69
C SER A 453 16.95 7.62 4.04
N THR A 454 16.33 8.16 5.09
CA THR A 454 16.61 7.78 6.48
C THR A 454 15.40 7.09 7.07
N SER A 455 15.60 5.99 7.80
CA SER A 455 14.53 5.25 8.46
C SER A 455 14.95 4.88 9.87
N ASN A 456 14.21 5.37 10.86
CA ASN A 456 14.38 5.05 12.25
C ASN A 456 13.23 4.16 12.71
N ARG A 457 13.53 2.91 13.07
CA ARG A 457 12.53 1.96 13.60
C ARG A 457 12.85 1.66 15.05
N GLN A 458 11.83 1.68 15.89
CA GLN A 458 11.90 1.28 17.29
C GLN A 458 10.85 0.21 17.54
N THR A 459 11.30 -0.93 18.07
CA THR A 459 10.43 -2.01 18.54
C THR A 459 10.56 -2.16 20.04
N TYR A 460 9.43 -2.16 20.72
CA TYR A 460 9.35 -2.41 22.16
C TYR A 460 8.42 -3.58 22.42
N ASN A 461 8.93 -4.60 23.11
CA ASN A 461 8.15 -5.71 23.63
C ASN A 461 8.06 -5.58 25.16
N ASN A 462 6.86 -5.67 25.69
CA ASN A 462 6.57 -5.47 27.10
C ASN A 462 7.18 -6.57 27.98
N PRO A 463 7.46 -6.28 29.30
CA PRO A 463 8.08 -7.24 30.20
C PRO A 463 7.10 -8.27 30.78
N ASN A 464 5.78 -8.05 30.67
CA ASN A 464 4.81 -8.80 31.47
C ASN A 464 4.39 -10.12 30.80
N ILE A 465 4.23 -10.11 29.47
CA ILE A 465 3.72 -11.26 28.72
C ILE A 465 4.25 -11.22 27.27
N GLY A 466 4.23 -12.35 26.59
CA GLY A 466 4.61 -12.42 25.18
C GLY A 466 6.13 -12.43 24.95
N ASP A 467 6.56 -11.89 23.79
CA ASP A 467 7.95 -12.02 23.33
C ASP A 467 8.98 -11.22 24.15
N GLY A 468 8.54 -10.29 24.96
CA GLY A 468 9.42 -9.51 25.84
C GLY A 468 9.57 -10.09 27.25
N ALA A 469 8.67 -10.95 27.71
CA ALA A 469 8.63 -11.44 29.08
C ALA A 469 9.93 -12.12 29.51
N ALA A 470 10.48 -13.01 28.68
CA ALA A 470 11.73 -13.73 28.98
C ALA A 470 12.97 -12.82 29.13
N ASN A 471 12.89 -11.59 28.65
CA ASN A 471 13.97 -10.59 28.71
C ASN A 471 13.64 -9.43 29.66
N ASN A 472 12.59 -9.55 30.45
CA ASN A 472 12.06 -8.47 31.29
C ASN A 472 11.91 -7.14 30.50
N GLY A 473 11.25 -7.24 29.34
CA GLY A 473 11.13 -6.17 28.35
C GLY A 473 12.34 -6.05 27.40
N ARG A 474 12.06 -5.72 26.16
CA ARG A 474 13.09 -5.55 25.12
C ARG A 474 12.79 -4.32 24.28
N LEU A 475 13.78 -3.44 24.16
CA LEU A 475 13.77 -2.32 23.22
C LEU A 475 14.84 -2.54 22.15
N THR A 476 14.46 -2.48 20.88
CA THR A 476 15.42 -2.48 19.77
C THR A 476 15.23 -1.23 18.93
N SER A 477 16.33 -0.55 18.64
CA SER A 477 16.36 0.63 17.76
C SER A 477 17.21 0.34 16.53
N TYR A 478 16.69 0.70 15.38
CA TYR A 478 17.37 0.59 14.08
C TYR A 478 17.43 1.98 13.44
N ALA A 479 18.58 2.38 12.97
CA ALA A 479 18.78 3.56 12.14
C ALA A 479 19.35 3.13 10.80
N TYR A 480 18.56 3.25 9.75
CA TYR A 480 18.97 2.96 8.36
C TYR A 480 19.20 4.28 7.62
N GLN A 481 20.25 4.32 6.84
CA GLN A 481 20.50 5.34 5.83
C GLN A 481 20.71 4.64 4.50
N TYR A 482 19.99 5.09 3.48
CA TYR A 482 20.13 4.63 2.11
C TYR A 482 20.40 5.84 1.24
N ALA A 483 21.40 5.76 0.39
CA ALA A 483 21.67 6.75 -0.61
C ALA A 483 21.92 6.06 -1.96
N THR A 484 21.26 6.54 -3.01
CA THR A 484 21.50 6.10 -4.37
C THR A 484 21.79 7.30 -5.26
N TYR A 485 22.72 7.13 -6.16
CA TYR A 485 23.10 8.14 -7.14
C TYR A 485 23.16 7.50 -8.52
N THR A 486 22.48 8.12 -9.47
CA THR A 486 22.46 7.66 -10.86
C THR A 486 22.88 8.82 -11.76
N ALA A 487 23.83 8.59 -12.63
CA ALA A 487 24.17 9.50 -13.73
C ALA A 487 23.95 8.77 -15.05
N GLN A 488 23.31 9.43 -16.00
CA GLN A 488 22.98 8.88 -17.32
C GLN A 488 23.38 9.86 -18.40
N GLU A 489 24.07 9.39 -19.41
CA GLU A 489 24.41 10.11 -20.65
C GLU A 489 23.78 9.36 -21.81
N LEU A 490 22.91 10.03 -22.56
CA LEU A 490 22.16 9.44 -23.67
C LEU A 490 22.41 10.22 -24.94
N LEU A 491 22.84 9.53 -25.98
CA LEU A 491 22.93 10.05 -27.36
C LEU A 491 21.80 9.42 -28.16
N THR A 492 20.94 10.24 -28.75
CA THR A 492 19.84 9.75 -29.62
C THR A 492 19.97 10.33 -31.02
N TRP A 493 19.59 9.55 -32.01
CA TRP A 493 19.46 9.97 -33.40
C TRP A 493 18.16 9.42 -33.98
N ASN A 494 17.30 10.33 -34.48
CA ASN A 494 15.98 9.98 -34.98
C ASN A 494 15.86 10.53 -36.42
N GLN A 495 15.66 9.65 -37.39
CA GLN A 495 15.57 10.06 -38.79
C GLN A 495 14.47 9.30 -39.52
N SER A 496 13.71 10.05 -40.34
CA SER A 496 12.70 9.49 -41.22
C SER A 496 13.21 9.47 -42.65
N PHE A 497 13.07 8.31 -43.31
CA PHE A 497 13.42 8.08 -44.70
C PHE A 497 12.16 7.59 -45.43
N GLY A 498 11.37 8.53 -45.98
CA GLY A 498 10.10 8.21 -46.58
C GLY A 498 9.10 7.58 -45.59
N LYS A 499 8.81 6.29 -45.73
CA LYS A 499 7.94 5.53 -44.81
C LYS A 499 8.68 4.84 -43.67
N HIS A 500 10.01 4.91 -43.64
CA HIS A 500 10.84 4.28 -42.65
C HIS A 500 11.28 5.29 -41.59
N ASN A 501 11.10 4.98 -40.32
CA ASN A 501 11.61 5.76 -39.19
C ASN A 501 12.70 4.94 -38.52
N VAL A 502 13.84 5.55 -38.29
CA VAL A 502 14.99 4.93 -37.63
C VAL A 502 15.31 5.71 -36.38
N ASP A 503 15.30 5.04 -35.25
CA ASP A 503 15.63 5.57 -33.93
C ASP A 503 16.85 4.81 -33.40
N ILE A 504 17.93 5.52 -33.11
CA ILE A 504 19.13 4.94 -32.52
C ILE A 504 19.38 5.61 -31.16
N LEU A 505 19.57 4.78 -30.13
CA LEU A 505 19.94 5.20 -28.79
C LEU A 505 21.24 4.55 -28.39
N ALA A 506 22.22 5.37 -27.97
CA ALA A 506 23.39 4.91 -27.25
C ALA A 506 23.43 5.59 -25.88
N GLY A 507 23.68 4.83 -24.84
CA GLY A 507 23.64 5.36 -23.47
C GLY A 507 24.69 4.74 -22.57
N HIS A 508 25.09 5.53 -21.58
CA HIS A 508 25.89 5.10 -20.46
C HIS A 508 25.16 5.44 -19.16
N GLU A 509 25.18 4.54 -18.19
CA GLU A 509 24.63 4.74 -16.85
C GLU A 509 25.67 4.39 -15.80
N ASN A 510 25.90 5.28 -14.88
CA ASN A 510 26.63 5.03 -13.65
C ASN A 510 25.64 5.03 -12.50
N TYR A 511 25.62 3.91 -11.75
CA TYR A 511 24.75 3.73 -10.60
C TYR A 511 25.59 3.36 -9.38
N SER A 512 25.35 4.08 -8.28
CA SER A 512 25.97 3.81 -6.98
C SER A 512 24.92 3.80 -5.89
N TRP A 513 25.07 2.90 -4.94
CA TRP A 513 24.22 2.85 -3.76
C TRP A 513 25.03 2.62 -2.50
N GLU A 514 24.56 3.16 -1.40
CA GLU A 514 25.13 2.96 -0.08
C GLU A 514 24.02 2.66 0.93
N ARG A 515 24.27 1.70 1.81
CA ARG A 515 23.38 1.39 2.94
C ARG A 515 24.20 1.38 4.23
N LYS A 516 23.75 2.15 5.21
CA LYS A 516 24.28 2.12 6.58
C LYS A 516 23.18 1.66 7.52
N LEU A 517 23.55 0.78 8.45
CA LEU A 517 22.66 0.31 9.52
C LEU A 517 23.37 0.43 10.85
N THR A 518 22.73 1.13 11.80
CA THR A 518 23.06 1.07 13.21
C THR A 518 21.92 0.39 13.94
N ARG A 519 22.23 -0.60 14.77
CA ARG A 519 21.28 -1.32 15.61
C ARG A 519 21.73 -1.28 17.07
N GLY A 520 20.83 -0.93 17.95
CA GLY A 520 20.99 -1.04 19.39
C GLY A 520 19.85 -1.88 19.98
N MET A 521 20.14 -2.68 21.00
CA MET A 521 19.14 -3.46 21.72
C MET A 521 19.43 -3.39 23.22
N ASN A 522 18.38 -3.21 24.01
CA ASN A 522 18.43 -3.25 25.46
C ASN A 522 17.32 -4.17 26.00
N THR A 523 17.59 -4.81 27.11
CA THR A 523 16.67 -5.69 27.86
C THR A 523 16.67 -5.27 29.35
N ASN A 524 15.84 -5.90 30.17
CA ASN A 524 15.62 -5.52 31.56
C ASN A 524 15.23 -4.04 31.70
N MET A 525 14.13 -3.69 31.09
CA MET A 525 13.63 -2.31 31.03
C MET A 525 13.09 -1.91 32.40
N ALA A 526 13.71 -0.90 33.04
CA ALA A 526 13.31 -0.40 34.35
C ALA A 526 11.95 0.32 34.35
N VAL A 527 11.49 0.79 33.19
CA VAL A 527 10.22 1.51 33.02
C VAL A 527 9.49 0.95 31.81
N SER A 528 8.26 0.53 32.01
CA SER A 528 7.40 0.08 30.92
C SER A 528 6.83 1.29 30.15
N GLY A 529 7.14 1.37 28.86
CA GLY A 529 6.12 1.82 27.94
C GLY A 529 6.09 3.23 27.38
N ASN A 530 6.90 4.19 27.72
CA ASN A 530 6.88 5.48 27.02
C ASN A 530 8.06 5.61 26.03
N LEU A 531 7.81 5.24 24.76
CA LEU A 531 8.68 5.51 23.62
C LEU A 531 8.09 6.61 22.74
#